data_1b8c787a3084675fd65e02dfba36b962
#
_entry.id   1b8c787a3084675fd65e02dfba36b962
#
_cell.length_a   1.000
_cell.length_b   1.000
_cell.length_c   1.000
_cell.angle_alpha   90.00
_cell.angle_beta   90.00
_cell.angle_gamma   90.00
#
_symmetry.space_group_name_H-M   'P 1'
#
loop_
_entity.id
_entity.type
_entity.pdbx_description
1 polymer ?
#
loop_
_entity_poly.entity_id
_entity_poly.type
_entity_poly.pdbx_seq_one_letter_code
_entity_poly.pdbx_strand_id
1 'polypeptide(L)'
;VGAKVVAGAGLTKSKGVLMSTDSNGVVHRETYYDLPMSRVMQNCGAGGDYAVRDDGVKVDKDGYVIIAAYLTRYPRCSLVETSLGQGKVYDTGGFVANHPDGFDLATDWSNYDGI
;
A
#
# COMPACT_ATOMS: atom_id res chain seq x y z
N VAL A 1 -0.74 15.91 14.52
CA VAL A 1 -1.64 16.35 13.50
C VAL A 1 -0.87 16.95 12.36
N GLY A 2 -0.02 17.91 12.60
CA GLY A 2 0.81 18.48 11.54
C GLY A 2 1.73 17.45 10.91
N ALA A 3 2.24 16.53 11.69
CA ALA A 3 3.13 15.49 11.18
C ALA A 3 2.46 14.61 10.14
N LYS A 4 1.19 14.33 10.32
CA LYS A 4 0.49 13.48 9.36
C LYS A 4 0.26 14.19 8.03
N VAL A 5 0.17 15.50 8.04
CA VAL A 5 0.09 16.24 6.79
C VAL A 5 1.36 16.04 5.99
N VAL A 6 2.49 16.09 6.67
CA VAL A 6 3.77 15.85 6.02
C VAL A 6 3.83 14.44 5.47
N ALA A 7 3.40 13.46 6.25
CA ALA A 7 3.38 12.08 5.80
C ALA A 7 2.49 11.93 4.57
N GLY A 8 1.29 12.53 4.62
CA GLY A 8 0.40 12.48 3.47
C GLY A 8 1.01 13.09 2.24
N ALA A 9 1.70 14.22 2.39
CA ALA A 9 2.33 14.88 1.25
C ALA A 9 3.40 14.02 0.58
N GLY A 10 3.98 13.06 1.30
CA GLY A 10 4.97 12.15 0.75
C GLY A 10 4.41 10.94 0.04
N LEU A 11 3.11 10.72 0.10
CA LEU A 11 2.51 9.47 -0.36
C LEU A 11 1.87 9.59 -1.74
N THR A 12 2.56 10.23 -2.66
CA THR A 12 2.10 10.36 -4.04
C THR A 12 3.05 9.61 -4.97
N LYS A 13 2.59 9.34 -6.18
CA LYS A 13 3.37 8.66 -7.20
C LYS A 13 4.74 9.32 -7.41
N SER A 14 4.78 10.64 -7.45
CA SER A 14 6.00 11.37 -7.75
C SER A 14 7.03 11.36 -6.63
N LYS A 15 6.61 11.00 -5.42
CA LYS A 15 7.50 11.04 -4.25
C LYS A 15 7.71 9.66 -3.64
N GLY A 16 7.10 8.65 -4.20
CA GLY A 16 6.95 7.40 -3.54
C GLY A 16 7.94 6.34 -3.94
N VAL A 17 9.19 6.51 -3.64
CA VAL A 17 10.09 5.35 -3.66
C VAL A 17 10.83 5.33 -2.33
N LEU A 18 10.52 4.31 -1.54
CA LEU A 18 11.18 4.09 -0.26
C LEU A 18 11.62 2.64 -0.21
N MET A 19 12.82 2.39 0.25
CA MET A 19 13.30 1.03 0.48
C MET A 19 13.08 0.69 1.94
N SER A 20 12.36 -0.38 2.19
CA SER A 20 12.03 -0.83 3.54
C SER A 20 12.45 -2.28 3.71
N THR A 21 13.12 -2.58 4.81
CA THR A 21 13.58 -3.94 5.10
C THR A 21 12.65 -4.58 6.14
N ASP A 22 12.15 -5.78 5.83
CA ASP A 22 11.28 -6.50 6.76
C ASP A 22 12.07 -7.24 7.83
N SER A 23 11.36 -7.91 8.73
CA SER A 23 11.99 -8.63 9.84
C SER A 23 12.83 -9.81 9.41
N ASN A 24 12.65 -10.29 8.18
CA ASN A 24 13.43 -11.38 7.61
C ASN A 24 14.65 -10.88 6.80
N GLY A 25 14.86 -9.58 6.76
CA GLY A 25 15.96 -8.98 6.05
C GLY A 25 15.73 -8.74 4.57
N VAL A 26 14.51 -8.94 4.09
CA VAL A 26 14.17 -8.70 2.68
C VAL A 26 13.86 -7.23 2.47
N VAL A 27 14.46 -6.65 1.44
CA VAL A 27 14.25 -5.24 1.10
C VAL A 27 13.09 -5.13 0.12
N HIS A 28 12.12 -4.30 0.46
CA HIS A 28 10.95 -4.02 -0.37
C HIS A 28 11.01 -2.58 -0.87
N ARG A 29 10.89 -2.43 -2.20
CA ARG A 29 10.74 -1.12 -2.80
C ARG A 29 9.26 -0.72 -2.68
N GLU A 30 8.98 0.35 -1.96
CA GLU A 30 7.62 0.82 -1.74
C GLU A 30 7.32 2.01 -2.63
N THR A 31 6.22 1.90 -3.36
CA THR A 31 5.69 2.98 -4.17
C THR A 31 4.23 3.20 -3.75
N TYR A 32 3.58 4.20 -4.35
CA TYR A 32 2.22 4.56 -3.96
C TYR A 32 1.33 4.68 -5.19
N TYR A 33 0.06 4.30 -5.04
CA TYR A 33 -0.93 4.46 -6.10
C TYR A 33 -2.27 4.84 -5.50
N ASP A 34 -3.14 5.42 -6.33
CA ASP A 34 -4.48 5.81 -5.91
C ASP A 34 -5.49 5.27 -6.90
N LEU A 35 -6.23 4.27 -6.48
CA LEU A 35 -7.33 3.68 -7.23
C LEU A 35 -8.46 3.34 -6.26
N PRO A 36 -9.71 3.27 -6.75
CA PRO A 36 -10.79 2.72 -5.94
C PRO A 36 -10.50 1.26 -5.64
N MET A 37 -10.49 0.88 -4.37
CA MET A 37 -10.02 -0.43 -3.94
C MET A 37 -11.13 -1.44 -3.66
N SER A 38 -12.39 -0.99 -3.62
CA SER A 38 -13.49 -1.85 -3.16
C SER A 38 -13.64 -3.14 -3.96
N ARG A 39 -13.52 -3.04 -5.29
CA ARG A 39 -13.65 -4.23 -6.14
C ARG A 39 -12.51 -5.22 -5.91
N VAL A 40 -11.30 -4.70 -5.85
CA VAL A 40 -10.11 -5.54 -5.68
C VAL A 40 -10.15 -6.26 -4.34
N MET A 41 -10.62 -5.59 -3.30
CA MET A 41 -10.69 -6.15 -1.96
C MET A 41 -11.65 -7.33 -1.86
N GLN A 42 -12.64 -7.41 -2.71
CA GLN A 42 -13.58 -8.52 -2.72
C GLN A 42 -12.90 -9.86 -3.03
N ASN A 43 -11.77 -9.83 -3.70
CA ASN A 43 -11.00 -11.04 -3.99
C ASN A 43 -10.51 -11.75 -2.74
N CYS A 44 -10.49 -11.09 -1.61
CA CYS A 44 -10.07 -11.67 -0.33
C CYS A 44 -11.25 -11.91 0.61
N GLY A 45 -12.47 -11.84 0.09
CA GLY A 45 -13.65 -12.00 0.92
C GLY A 45 -13.89 -10.85 1.88
N ALA A 46 -13.13 -9.77 1.78
CA ALA A 46 -13.40 -8.56 2.54
C ALA A 46 -14.61 -7.85 1.95
N GLY A 47 -15.33 -7.11 2.74
CA GLY A 47 -16.53 -6.46 2.27
C GLY A 47 -16.35 -5.36 1.24
N GLY A 48 -15.14 -5.02 0.90
CA GLY A 48 -14.85 -3.99 -0.07
C GLY A 48 -14.82 -2.57 0.53
N ASP A 49 -15.02 -2.46 1.81
CA ASP A 49 -14.96 -1.19 2.50
C ASP A 49 -13.53 -0.89 2.94
N TYR A 50 -13.10 0.32 2.68
CA TYR A 50 -11.80 0.77 3.15
C TYR A 50 -11.90 2.18 3.68
N ALA A 51 -10.92 2.55 4.49
CA ALA A 51 -10.81 3.90 5.05
C ALA A 51 -9.48 4.52 4.64
N VAL A 52 -9.40 5.83 4.76
CA VAL A 52 -8.15 6.56 4.52
C VAL A 52 -7.63 7.03 5.88
N ARG A 53 -6.44 6.60 6.23
CA ARG A 53 -5.78 7.01 7.46
C ARG A 53 -5.40 8.49 7.40
N ASP A 54 -5.03 9.04 8.56
CA ASP A 54 -4.61 10.44 8.65
C ASP A 54 -3.39 10.75 7.76
N ASP A 55 -2.57 9.75 7.51
CA ASP A 55 -1.39 9.91 6.65
C ASP A 55 -1.69 9.68 5.16
N GLY A 56 -2.94 9.43 4.80
CA GLY A 56 -3.34 9.23 3.41
C GLY A 56 -3.30 7.80 2.94
N VAL A 57 -2.94 6.85 3.78
CA VAL A 57 -2.86 5.44 3.40
C VAL A 57 -4.24 4.81 3.47
N LYS A 58 -4.60 4.05 2.44
CA LYS A 58 -5.85 3.27 2.43
C LYS A 58 -5.66 1.99 3.20
N VAL A 59 -6.59 1.72 4.12
CA VAL A 59 -6.55 0.53 4.97
C VAL A 59 -7.90 -0.18 4.90
N ASP A 60 -7.86 -1.50 5.14
CA ASP A 60 -9.08 -2.28 5.23
C ASP A 60 -9.74 -2.10 6.61
N LYS A 61 -10.84 -2.81 6.84
CA LYS A 61 -11.58 -2.69 8.10
C LYS A 61 -10.78 -3.15 9.31
N ASP A 62 -9.75 -3.96 9.09
CA ASP A 62 -8.89 -4.46 10.16
C ASP A 62 -7.64 -3.59 10.36
N GLY A 63 -7.52 -2.54 9.58
CA GLY A 63 -6.40 -1.61 9.69
C GLY A 63 -5.17 -1.98 8.87
N TYR A 64 -5.24 -3.03 8.05
CA TYR A 64 -4.12 -3.41 7.21
C TYR A 64 -3.99 -2.48 6.02
N VAL A 65 -2.76 -2.09 5.71
CA VAL A 65 -2.45 -1.31 4.51
C VAL A 65 -2.80 -2.13 3.26
N ILE A 66 -3.52 -1.55 2.33
CA ILE A 66 -3.92 -2.24 1.09
C ILE A 66 -2.78 -2.15 0.10
N ILE A 67 -2.34 -3.31 -0.41
CA ILE A 67 -1.10 -3.42 -1.16
C ILE A 67 -1.29 -4.21 -2.44
N ALA A 68 -0.56 -3.80 -3.49
CA ALA A 68 -0.32 -4.60 -4.69
C ALA A 68 1.08 -5.20 -4.59
N ALA A 69 1.22 -6.47 -4.96
CA ALA A 69 2.49 -7.20 -4.85
C ALA A 69 2.56 -8.31 -5.90
N TYR A 70 3.71 -8.98 -5.96
CA TYR A 70 3.93 -10.12 -6.84
C TYR A 70 3.26 -11.36 -6.23
N LEU A 71 2.14 -11.77 -6.80
CA LEU A 71 1.27 -12.78 -6.20
C LEU A 71 1.92 -14.16 -6.09
N THR A 72 2.90 -14.47 -6.92
CA THR A 72 3.62 -15.73 -6.83
C THR A 72 4.45 -15.81 -5.54
N ARG A 73 5.00 -14.68 -5.10
CA ARG A 73 5.83 -14.62 -3.90
C ARG A 73 5.05 -14.15 -2.68
N TYR A 74 4.11 -13.25 -2.91
CA TYR A 74 3.25 -12.69 -1.86
C TYR A 74 1.79 -12.96 -2.25
N PRO A 75 1.25 -14.13 -1.89
CA PRO A 75 -0.08 -14.52 -2.35
C PRO A 75 -1.16 -13.51 -1.97
N ARG A 76 -2.17 -13.42 -2.82
CA ARG A 76 -3.31 -12.57 -2.52
C ARG A 76 -3.88 -12.92 -1.16
N CYS A 77 -4.25 -11.92 -0.39
CA CYS A 77 -4.80 -12.00 0.96
C CYS A 77 -3.77 -12.34 2.05
N SER A 78 -2.50 -12.49 1.71
CA SER A 78 -1.46 -12.69 2.73
C SER A 78 -1.08 -11.37 3.40
N LEU A 79 -0.51 -11.47 4.60
CA LEU A 79 -0.06 -10.31 5.37
C LEU A 79 1.43 -10.11 5.16
N VAL A 80 1.84 -8.86 5.04
CA VAL A 80 3.24 -8.49 4.84
C VAL A 80 3.57 -7.26 5.69
N GLU A 81 4.87 -7.02 5.90
CA GLU A 81 5.35 -5.86 6.65
C GLU A 81 5.65 -4.72 5.69
N THR A 82 5.21 -3.52 6.03
CA THR A 82 5.58 -2.31 5.29
C THR A 82 6.11 -1.25 6.24
N SER A 83 6.72 -0.21 5.68
CA SER A 83 7.17 0.92 6.49
C SER A 83 6.02 1.69 7.14
N LEU A 84 4.80 1.52 6.63
CA LEU A 84 3.61 2.23 7.11
C LEU A 84 2.70 1.36 7.97
N GLY A 85 3.16 0.16 8.30
CA GLY A 85 2.41 -0.78 9.12
C GLY A 85 2.21 -2.11 8.42
N GLN A 86 1.52 -3.04 9.09
CA GLN A 86 1.23 -4.34 8.51
C GLN A 86 0.23 -4.19 7.37
N GLY A 87 0.53 -4.83 6.25
CA GLY A 87 -0.30 -4.76 5.06
C GLY A 87 -0.89 -6.09 4.68
N LYS A 88 -1.88 -6.03 3.81
CA LYS A 88 -2.53 -7.20 3.23
C LYS A 88 -2.52 -7.08 1.71
N VAL A 89 -2.11 -8.14 1.05
CA VAL A 89 -1.99 -8.15 -0.41
C VAL A 89 -3.36 -8.37 -1.03
N TYR A 90 -3.86 -7.35 -1.72
CA TYR A 90 -5.15 -7.42 -2.40
C TYR A 90 -5.01 -7.41 -3.92
N ASP A 91 -3.90 -6.88 -4.42
CA ASP A 91 -3.79 -6.52 -5.83
C ASP A 91 -2.42 -6.88 -6.39
N THR A 92 -2.25 -6.68 -7.67
CA THR A 92 -0.95 -6.84 -8.34
C THR A 92 -0.85 -5.79 -9.45
N GLY A 93 0.33 -5.66 -10.03
CA GLY A 93 0.55 -4.70 -11.11
C GLY A 93 1.79 -5.05 -11.91
N GLY A 94 1.98 -4.33 -13.01
CA GLY A 94 3.10 -4.58 -13.92
C GLY A 94 4.48 -4.36 -13.33
N PHE A 95 4.57 -3.59 -12.24
CA PHE A 95 5.85 -3.29 -11.61
C PHE A 95 6.55 -4.53 -11.09
N VAL A 96 5.81 -5.60 -10.79
CA VAL A 96 6.38 -6.81 -10.21
C VAL A 96 7.38 -7.50 -11.12
N ALA A 97 7.29 -7.28 -12.42
CA ALA A 97 8.23 -7.86 -13.38
C ALA A 97 9.66 -7.37 -13.12
N ASN A 98 9.81 -6.11 -12.74
CA ASN A 98 11.13 -5.52 -12.46
C ASN A 98 11.43 -5.45 -10.96
N HIS A 99 10.41 -5.55 -10.12
CA HIS A 99 10.53 -5.41 -8.67
C HIS A 99 9.72 -6.49 -7.97
N PRO A 100 10.17 -7.75 -8.01
CA PRO A 100 9.37 -8.86 -7.46
C PRO A 100 9.19 -8.81 -5.93
N ASP A 101 10.03 -8.07 -5.23
CA ASP A 101 9.85 -7.81 -3.80
C ASP A 101 9.26 -6.42 -3.53
N GLY A 102 8.86 -5.70 -4.58
CA GLY A 102 8.27 -4.38 -4.45
C GLY A 102 6.81 -4.45 -3.99
N PHE A 103 6.42 -3.42 -3.24
CA PHE A 103 5.03 -3.23 -2.81
C PHE A 103 4.55 -1.88 -3.32
N ASP A 104 3.32 -1.86 -3.83
CA ASP A 104 2.67 -0.62 -4.23
C ASP A 104 1.50 -0.40 -3.28
N LEU A 105 1.59 0.65 -2.48
CA LEU A 105 0.68 0.90 -1.38
C LEU A 105 -0.43 1.83 -1.82
N ALA A 106 -1.68 1.45 -1.53
CA ALA A 106 -2.84 2.25 -1.89
C ALA A 106 -2.92 3.50 -1.00
N THR A 107 -3.05 4.65 -1.64
CA THR A 107 -3.09 5.94 -0.95
C THR A 107 -4.18 6.81 -1.56
N ASP A 108 -4.57 7.86 -0.84
CA ASP A 108 -5.56 8.84 -1.31
C ASP A 108 -4.84 10.13 -1.68
N TRP A 109 -4.71 10.38 -2.95
CA TRP A 109 -4.07 11.60 -3.46
C TRP A 109 -5.01 12.78 -3.52
N SER A 110 -6.31 12.55 -3.40
CA SER A 110 -7.29 13.64 -3.50
C SER A 110 -7.11 14.68 -2.40
N ASN A 111 -6.60 14.26 -1.23
CA ASN A 111 -6.39 15.16 -0.10
C ASN A 111 -4.94 15.61 0.07
N TYR A 112 -3.99 14.90 -0.51
CA TYR A 112 -2.58 15.11 -0.22
C TYR A 112 -1.74 15.36 -1.46
N ASP A 113 -2.24 15.04 -2.62
CA ASP A 113 -1.48 15.17 -3.85
C ASP A 113 -1.17 16.63 -4.13
N GLY A 114 0.11 16.90 -4.39
CA GLY A 114 0.54 18.25 -4.72
C GLY A 114 0.63 19.23 -3.56
N ILE A 115 0.41 18.75 -2.39
CA ILE A 115 0.43 19.60 -1.20
C ILE A 115 1.81 19.66 -0.58
#